data_ad39d8e8d9b91a68fbceac79cc8241fc
#
_entry.id   ad39d8e8d9b91a68fbceac79cc8241fc
#
_cell.length_a   1.000
_cell.length_b   1.000
_cell.length_c   1.000
_cell.angle_alpha   90.00
_cell.angle_beta   90.00
_cell.angle_gamma   90.00
#
_symmetry.space_group_name_H-M   'P 1'
#
loop_
_entity.id
_entity.type
_entity.pdbx_description
1 polymer ?
#
loop_
_entity_poly.entity_id
_entity_poly.type
_entity_poly.pdbx_seq_one_letter_code
_entity_poly.pdbx_strand_id
1 'polypeptide(L)'
;DQSIYAFRGATIRNIEEFERDFTGARTILLEQNYRSTQNILSAANAVIARNTGRRAKNLWTASGDGALITLDAADSEHDEARFVVGEIDRLADSGVEWGDIAVFYRTNAQSRALEELLVRQGIPYRVVGGTRFYERREIKDALAYLQVISNPDDTVAARRVLNVPKRGIGAKAEEAIA
;
A
#
# COMPACT_ATOMS: atom_id res chain seq x y z
N ASP A 1 -9.03 -18.10 -4.05
CA ASP A 1 -7.83 -17.48 -4.62
C ASP A 1 -7.60 -16.03 -4.16
N GLN A 2 -8.64 -15.32 -3.73
CA GLN A 2 -8.56 -13.91 -3.30
C GLN A 2 -8.58 -13.74 -1.76
N SER A 3 -8.42 -14.80 -1.00
CA SER A 3 -8.42 -14.78 0.48
C SER A 3 -7.06 -14.26 1.02
N ILE A 4 -6.69 -13.03 0.64
CA ILE A 4 -5.41 -12.42 1.00
C ILE A 4 -5.34 -11.93 2.45
N TYR A 5 -6.44 -12.01 3.21
CA TYR A 5 -6.52 -11.59 4.61
C TYR A 5 -6.36 -12.77 5.60
N ALA A 6 -5.63 -13.82 5.24
CA ALA A 6 -5.37 -14.95 6.13
C ALA A 6 -4.75 -14.53 7.47
N PHE A 7 -3.88 -13.52 7.47
CA PHE A 7 -3.30 -12.91 8.66
C PHE A 7 -4.33 -12.22 9.59
N ARG A 8 -5.56 -11.99 9.11
CA ARG A 8 -6.72 -11.49 9.87
C ARG A 8 -7.77 -12.57 10.13
N GLY A 9 -7.42 -13.84 9.96
CA GLY A 9 -8.33 -14.96 10.18
C GLY A 9 -9.23 -15.33 9.00
N ALA A 10 -9.03 -14.74 7.81
CA ALA A 10 -9.76 -15.16 6.63
C ALA A 10 -9.36 -16.61 6.25
N THR A 11 -10.35 -17.44 5.96
CA THR A 11 -10.14 -18.86 5.60
C THR A 11 -11.01 -19.25 4.41
N ILE A 12 -10.53 -20.19 3.61
CA ILE A 12 -11.32 -20.82 2.54
C ILE A 12 -12.30 -21.88 3.08
N ARG A 13 -12.19 -22.25 4.35
CA ARG A 13 -13.01 -23.28 5.00
C ARG A 13 -14.50 -23.06 4.81
N ASN A 14 -14.96 -21.81 4.85
CA ASN A 14 -16.38 -21.51 4.68
C ASN A 14 -16.95 -22.04 3.35
N ILE A 15 -16.14 -22.03 2.28
CA ILE A 15 -16.56 -22.56 0.97
C ILE A 15 -16.54 -24.09 0.99
N GLU A 16 -15.50 -24.69 1.59
CA GLU A 16 -15.35 -26.14 1.70
C GLU A 16 -16.42 -26.75 2.61
N GLU A 17 -16.74 -26.09 3.72
CA GLU A 17 -17.79 -26.52 4.65
C GLU A 17 -19.17 -26.41 4.03
N PHE A 18 -19.44 -25.33 3.28
CA PHE A 18 -20.70 -25.17 2.57
C PHE A 18 -21.00 -26.35 1.63
N GLU A 19 -20.01 -26.78 0.86
CA GLU A 19 -20.19 -27.89 -0.08
C GLU A 19 -20.37 -29.26 0.63
N ARG A 20 -19.73 -29.41 1.79
CA ARG A 20 -19.91 -30.60 2.62
C ARG A 20 -21.29 -30.64 3.26
N ASP A 21 -21.77 -29.49 3.73
CA ASP A 21 -23.08 -29.39 4.40
C ASP A 21 -24.24 -29.43 3.40
N PHE A 22 -24.01 -28.97 2.18
CA PHE A 22 -25.01 -28.96 1.08
C PHE A 22 -24.54 -29.84 -0.07
N THR A 23 -24.64 -31.15 0.06
CA THR A 23 -24.15 -32.14 -0.89
C THR A 23 -24.80 -32.05 -2.28
N GLY A 24 -25.96 -31.39 -2.41
CA GLY A 24 -26.65 -31.15 -3.69
C GLY A 24 -26.30 -29.78 -4.33
N ALA A 25 -25.40 -29.00 -3.74
CA ALA A 25 -25.08 -27.70 -4.26
C ALA A 25 -24.34 -27.76 -5.59
N ARG A 26 -24.85 -27.03 -6.58
CA ARG A 26 -24.16 -26.87 -7.87
C ARG A 26 -23.16 -25.75 -7.82
N THR A 27 -21.89 -26.04 -8.07
CA THR A 27 -20.84 -25.03 -8.17
C THR A 27 -20.72 -24.54 -9.62
N ILE A 28 -20.74 -23.20 -9.75
CA ILE A 28 -20.53 -22.50 -11.02
C ILE A 28 -19.31 -21.62 -10.86
N LEU A 29 -18.30 -21.78 -11.73
CA LEU A 29 -17.10 -20.96 -11.74
C LEU A 29 -17.31 -19.74 -12.63
N LEU A 30 -17.07 -18.54 -12.06
CA LEU A 30 -17.06 -17.30 -12.83
C LEU A 30 -15.60 -17.03 -13.25
N GLU A 31 -15.26 -17.41 -14.47
CA GLU A 31 -13.88 -17.37 -14.97
C GLU A 31 -13.61 -16.19 -15.90
N GLN A 32 -14.65 -15.63 -16.52
CA GLN A 32 -14.48 -14.44 -17.35
C GLN A 32 -14.23 -13.21 -16.48
N ASN A 33 -13.14 -12.51 -16.77
CA ASN A 33 -12.74 -11.26 -16.12
C ASN A 33 -12.99 -10.09 -17.08
N TYR A 34 -13.47 -8.98 -16.52
CA TYR A 34 -13.82 -7.76 -17.26
C TYR A 34 -12.96 -6.57 -16.89
N ARG A 35 -11.97 -6.76 -16.02
CA ARG A 35 -11.12 -5.69 -15.49
C ARG A 35 -9.76 -5.64 -16.17
N SER A 36 -9.13 -6.80 -16.36
CA SER A 36 -7.73 -6.92 -16.73
C SER A 36 -7.56 -7.51 -18.12
N THR A 37 -6.45 -7.21 -18.77
CA THR A 37 -6.02 -7.84 -20.02
C THR A 37 -5.44 -9.23 -19.78
N GLN A 38 -5.31 -10.04 -20.82
CA GLN A 38 -4.93 -11.45 -20.69
C GLN A 38 -3.52 -11.65 -20.11
N ASN A 39 -2.55 -10.78 -20.44
CA ASN A 39 -1.19 -10.88 -19.90
C ASN A 39 -1.19 -10.80 -18.37
N ILE A 40 -1.99 -9.90 -17.80
CA ILE A 40 -2.14 -9.77 -16.33
C ILE A 40 -2.79 -11.03 -15.75
N LEU A 41 -3.85 -11.54 -16.39
CA LEU A 41 -4.56 -12.74 -15.93
C LEU A 41 -3.69 -13.98 -16.04
N SER A 42 -2.88 -14.10 -17.09
CA SER A 42 -1.96 -15.21 -17.27
C SER A 42 -0.91 -15.27 -16.16
N ALA A 43 -0.33 -14.12 -15.81
CA ALA A 43 0.60 -14.02 -14.69
C ALA A 43 -0.09 -14.36 -13.35
N ALA A 44 -1.28 -13.81 -13.10
CA ALA A 44 -2.06 -14.11 -11.91
C ALA A 44 -2.42 -15.59 -11.79
N ASN A 45 -2.87 -16.21 -12.89
CA ASN A 45 -3.16 -17.63 -12.95
C ASN A 45 -1.91 -18.49 -12.67
N ALA A 46 -0.74 -18.10 -13.20
CA ALA A 46 0.51 -18.81 -12.97
C ALA A 46 0.96 -18.74 -11.50
N VAL A 47 0.82 -17.57 -10.86
CA VAL A 47 1.14 -17.40 -9.44
C VAL A 47 0.20 -18.24 -8.58
N ILE A 48 -1.11 -18.13 -8.78
CA ILE A 48 -2.08 -18.82 -7.94
C ILE A 48 -2.10 -20.34 -8.14
N ALA A 49 -1.68 -20.81 -9.30
CA ALA A 49 -1.55 -22.24 -9.59
C ALA A 49 -0.54 -22.97 -8.67
N ARG A 50 0.38 -22.22 -8.04
CA ARG A 50 1.34 -22.75 -7.06
C ARG A 50 0.71 -23.09 -5.71
N ASN A 51 -0.48 -22.59 -5.42
CA ASN A 51 -1.17 -22.90 -4.17
C ASN A 51 -1.74 -24.32 -4.23
N THR A 52 -1.43 -25.12 -3.22
CA THR A 52 -2.01 -26.46 -3.01
C THR A 52 -3.40 -26.34 -2.39
N GLY A 53 -4.25 -27.33 -2.64
CA GLY A 53 -5.61 -27.39 -2.05
C GLY A 53 -6.62 -26.38 -2.62
N ARG A 54 -6.29 -25.68 -3.70
CA ARG A 54 -7.22 -24.74 -4.35
C ARG A 54 -8.19 -25.47 -5.28
N ARG A 55 -9.38 -24.92 -5.45
CA ARG A 55 -10.26 -25.30 -6.55
C ARG A 55 -9.70 -24.71 -7.85
N ALA A 56 -9.44 -25.56 -8.85
CA ALA A 56 -8.90 -25.10 -10.12
C ALA A 56 -9.86 -24.11 -10.78
N LYS A 57 -9.34 -22.94 -11.12
CA LYS A 57 -10.03 -21.85 -11.80
C LYS A 57 -9.03 -21.14 -12.70
N ASN A 58 -9.42 -20.82 -13.92
CA ASN A 58 -8.56 -20.14 -14.89
C ASN A 58 -9.24 -18.88 -15.41
N LEU A 59 -8.75 -17.73 -15.00
CA LEU A 59 -9.32 -16.45 -15.43
C LEU A 59 -8.91 -16.14 -16.87
N TRP A 60 -9.87 -15.71 -17.65
CA TRP A 60 -9.70 -15.28 -19.03
C TRP A 60 -10.48 -13.99 -19.30
N THR A 61 -10.15 -13.28 -20.37
CA THR A 61 -10.83 -12.05 -20.78
C THR A 61 -11.00 -11.97 -22.28
N ALA A 62 -12.02 -11.23 -22.72
CA ALA A 62 -12.21 -10.85 -24.11
C ALA A 62 -11.50 -9.52 -24.49
N SER A 63 -10.82 -8.87 -23.54
CA SER A 63 -10.19 -7.56 -23.74
C SER A 63 -8.82 -7.62 -24.44
N GLY A 64 -8.41 -8.80 -24.95
CA GLY A 64 -7.11 -8.99 -25.62
C GLY A 64 -5.94 -9.11 -24.66
N ASP A 65 -4.73 -9.21 -25.22
CA ASP A 65 -3.50 -9.49 -24.45
C ASP A 65 -3.06 -8.31 -23.59
N GLY A 66 -3.18 -7.09 -24.10
CA GLY A 66 -2.70 -5.88 -23.46
C GLY A 66 -1.17 -5.76 -23.42
N ALA A 67 -0.67 -4.80 -22.66
CA ALA A 67 0.77 -4.57 -22.48
C ALA A 67 1.44 -5.74 -21.75
N LEU A 68 2.72 -5.95 -22.03
CA LEU A 68 3.56 -6.89 -21.30
C LEU A 68 3.84 -6.37 -19.89
N ILE A 69 4.02 -7.31 -18.95
CA ILE A 69 4.44 -7.00 -17.60
C ILE A 69 5.95 -6.73 -17.60
N THR A 70 6.35 -5.59 -17.07
CA THR A 70 7.76 -5.26 -16.85
C THR A 70 8.16 -5.73 -15.46
N LEU A 71 9.30 -6.40 -15.36
CA LEU A 71 9.95 -6.77 -14.10
C LEU A 71 11.26 -6.00 -13.98
N ASP A 72 11.42 -5.27 -12.90
CA ASP A 72 12.66 -4.60 -12.54
C ASP A 72 13.21 -5.21 -11.24
N ALA A 73 14.52 -5.28 -11.13
CA ALA A 73 15.23 -5.76 -9.94
C ALA A 73 16.22 -4.68 -9.51
N ALA A 74 15.78 -3.84 -8.58
CA ALA A 74 16.57 -2.73 -8.07
C ALA A 74 17.57 -3.18 -6.99
N ASP A 75 18.72 -2.52 -6.91
CA ASP A 75 19.75 -2.79 -5.90
C ASP A 75 19.41 -2.19 -4.53
N SER A 76 18.56 -1.17 -4.50
CA SER A 76 18.13 -0.49 -3.27
C SER A 76 16.70 0.03 -3.37
N GLU A 77 16.11 0.37 -2.21
CA GLU A 77 14.77 1.00 -2.14
C GLU A 77 14.72 2.35 -2.89
N HIS A 78 15.85 3.04 -2.98
CA HIS A 78 15.93 4.31 -3.71
C HIS A 78 16.01 4.08 -5.23
N ASP A 79 16.64 3.00 -5.67
CA ASP A 79 16.68 2.60 -7.08
C ASP A 79 15.30 2.14 -7.54
N GLU A 80 14.61 1.33 -6.72
CA GLU A 80 13.22 0.95 -6.94
C GLU A 80 12.32 2.18 -7.07
N ALA A 81 12.43 3.14 -6.16
CA ALA A 81 11.65 4.37 -6.22
C ALA A 81 11.96 5.20 -7.46
N ARG A 82 13.24 5.27 -7.90
CA ARG A 82 13.62 5.96 -9.13
C ARG A 82 13.02 5.30 -10.36
N PHE A 83 13.05 3.98 -10.43
CA PHE A 83 12.41 3.24 -11.52
C PHE A 83 10.91 3.50 -11.57
N VAL A 84 10.21 3.36 -10.44
CA VAL A 84 8.76 3.56 -10.35
C VAL A 84 8.37 5.00 -10.75
N VAL A 85 9.06 5.99 -10.21
CA VAL A 85 8.76 7.40 -10.50
C VAL A 85 9.09 7.76 -11.95
N GLY A 86 10.18 7.21 -12.50
CA GLY A 86 10.51 7.36 -13.92
C GLY A 86 9.46 6.74 -14.85
N GLU A 87 8.87 5.60 -14.47
CA GLU A 87 7.76 4.99 -15.22
C GLU A 87 6.48 5.82 -15.12
N ILE A 88 6.20 6.44 -13.97
CA ILE A 88 5.07 7.36 -13.80
C ILE A 88 5.21 8.55 -14.77
N ASP A 89 6.38 9.19 -14.80
CA ASP A 89 6.65 10.30 -15.72
C ASP A 89 6.50 9.87 -17.19
N ARG A 90 7.10 8.74 -17.56
CA ARG A 90 7.01 8.22 -18.93
C ARG A 90 5.55 7.94 -19.35
N LEU A 91 4.73 7.42 -18.44
CA LEU A 91 3.31 7.18 -18.68
C LEU A 91 2.54 8.49 -18.84
N ALA A 92 2.80 9.47 -17.96
CA ALA A 92 2.19 10.78 -18.04
C ALA A 92 2.55 11.51 -19.36
N ASP A 93 3.80 11.44 -19.77
CA ASP A 93 4.26 11.97 -21.08
C ASP A 93 3.57 11.30 -22.27
N SER A 94 3.17 10.03 -22.12
CA SER A 94 2.39 9.31 -23.13
C SER A 94 0.89 9.61 -23.10
N GLY A 95 0.44 10.48 -22.18
CA GLY A 95 -0.95 10.93 -22.07
C GLY A 95 -1.80 10.17 -21.05
N VAL A 96 -1.19 9.33 -20.18
CA VAL A 96 -1.90 8.70 -19.07
C VAL A 96 -2.07 9.72 -17.95
N GLU A 97 -3.30 9.90 -17.48
CA GLU A 97 -3.57 10.78 -16.34
C GLU A 97 -2.97 10.21 -15.05
N TRP A 98 -2.37 11.06 -14.22
CA TRP A 98 -1.78 10.61 -12.94
C TRP A 98 -2.78 9.91 -12.02
N GLY A 99 -4.06 10.30 -12.11
CA GLY A 99 -5.15 9.66 -11.37
C GLY A 99 -5.43 8.22 -11.76
N ASP A 100 -4.97 7.79 -12.93
CA ASP A 100 -5.14 6.42 -13.45
C ASP A 100 -3.94 5.51 -13.11
N ILE A 101 -2.92 6.06 -12.44
CA ILE A 101 -1.73 5.31 -12.03
C ILE A 101 -1.85 4.95 -10.54
N ALA A 102 -1.62 3.68 -10.20
CA ALA A 102 -1.60 3.21 -8.82
C ALA A 102 -0.31 2.44 -8.52
N VAL A 103 0.33 2.77 -7.40
CA VAL A 103 1.50 2.05 -6.89
C VAL A 103 1.09 1.27 -5.65
N PHE A 104 1.35 -0.04 -5.66
CA PHE A 104 1.05 -0.93 -4.54
C PHE A 104 2.32 -1.36 -3.84
N TYR A 105 2.30 -1.39 -2.53
CA TYR A 105 3.39 -1.88 -1.69
C TYR A 105 2.87 -2.74 -0.54
N ARG A 106 3.71 -3.60 0.01
CA ARG A 106 3.31 -4.55 1.05
C ARG A 106 3.23 -3.93 2.43
N THR A 107 4.17 -3.04 2.77
CA THR A 107 4.26 -2.42 4.09
C THR A 107 4.35 -0.90 3.96
N ASN A 108 3.79 -0.20 4.94
CA ASN A 108 3.83 1.26 4.96
C ASN A 108 5.25 1.86 5.00
N ALA A 109 6.25 1.09 5.44
CA ALA A 109 7.63 1.55 5.45
C ALA A 109 8.18 1.81 4.04
N GLN A 110 7.73 1.02 3.06
CA GLN A 110 8.16 1.14 1.66
C GLN A 110 7.69 2.44 0.99
N SER A 111 6.62 3.09 1.50
CA SER A 111 6.12 4.33 0.90
C SER A 111 7.09 5.50 1.01
N ARG A 112 8.00 5.47 2.00
CA ARG A 112 8.87 6.62 2.29
C ARG A 112 9.74 7.02 1.10
N ALA A 113 10.49 6.09 0.52
CA ALA A 113 11.38 6.37 -0.61
C ALA A 113 10.59 6.87 -1.84
N LEU A 114 9.41 6.29 -2.08
CA LEU A 114 8.49 6.72 -3.14
C LEU A 114 7.97 8.15 -2.88
N GLU A 115 7.46 8.42 -1.67
CA GLU A 115 6.92 9.73 -1.31
C GLU A 115 7.98 10.84 -1.40
N GLU A 116 9.21 10.57 -0.91
CA GLU A 116 10.33 11.52 -0.99
C GLU A 116 10.66 11.89 -2.46
N LEU A 117 10.63 10.91 -3.35
CA LEU A 117 10.97 11.13 -4.75
C LEU A 117 9.83 11.82 -5.51
N LEU A 118 8.57 11.41 -5.27
CA LEU A 118 7.39 12.06 -5.85
C LEU A 118 7.32 13.55 -5.48
N VAL A 119 7.58 13.88 -4.18
CA VAL A 119 7.64 15.27 -3.72
C VAL A 119 8.76 16.04 -4.41
N ARG A 120 9.96 15.44 -4.53
CA ARG A 120 11.12 16.08 -5.17
C ARG A 120 10.86 16.39 -6.64
N GLN A 121 10.12 15.55 -7.34
CA GLN A 121 9.77 15.75 -8.75
C GLN A 121 8.47 16.53 -8.95
N GLY A 122 7.79 16.92 -7.87
CA GLY A 122 6.55 17.70 -7.96
C GLY A 122 5.35 16.90 -8.47
N ILE A 123 5.40 15.55 -8.41
CA ILE A 123 4.31 14.69 -8.85
C ILE A 123 3.25 14.61 -7.75
N PRO A 124 2.00 14.99 -8.02
CA PRO A 124 0.94 14.91 -7.04
C PRO A 124 0.59 13.44 -6.75
N TYR A 125 0.44 13.09 -5.47
CA TYR A 125 0.07 11.74 -5.07
C TYR A 125 -0.88 11.72 -3.87
N ARG A 126 -1.56 10.61 -3.69
CA ARG A 126 -2.42 10.35 -2.54
C ARG A 126 -2.12 8.96 -1.95
N VAL A 127 -1.83 8.91 -0.65
CA VAL A 127 -1.73 7.64 0.09
C VAL A 127 -3.12 7.17 0.49
N VAL A 128 -3.49 5.96 0.08
CA VAL A 128 -4.79 5.35 0.37
C VAL A 128 -4.63 4.29 1.46
N GLY A 129 -5.46 4.38 2.50
CA GLY A 129 -5.44 3.42 3.61
C GLY A 129 -4.34 3.65 4.66
N GLY A 130 -3.64 4.78 4.58
CA GLY A 130 -2.62 5.17 5.55
C GLY A 130 -2.48 6.69 5.64
N THR A 131 -1.68 7.16 6.60
CA THR A 131 -1.22 8.55 6.66
C THR A 131 0.12 8.66 5.93
N ARG A 132 0.35 9.80 5.27
CA ARG A 132 1.67 10.13 4.69
C ARG A 132 2.75 9.93 5.75
N PHE A 133 3.94 9.48 5.35
CA PHE A 133 5.00 9.15 6.28
C PHE A 133 5.23 10.26 7.33
N TYR A 134 5.40 11.49 6.88
CA TYR A 134 5.63 12.64 7.75
C TYR A 134 4.39 13.13 8.53
N GLU A 135 3.20 12.63 8.20
CA GLU A 135 1.96 12.94 8.92
C GLU A 135 1.70 11.98 10.08
N ARG A 136 2.44 10.87 10.16
CA ARG A 136 2.32 9.89 11.23
C ARG A 136 2.67 10.51 12.56
N ARG A 137 1.90 10.17 13.58
CA ARG A 137 2.06 10.75 14.92
C ARG A 137 3.47 10.57 15.46
N GLU A 138 3.98 9.35 15.39
CA GLU A 138 5.31 8.99 15.87
C GLU A 138 6.44 9.75 15.16
N ILE A 139 6.26 10.00 13.87
CA ILE A 139 7.24 10.78 13.07
C ILE A 139 7.18 12.27 13.45
N LYS A 140 5.97 12.81 13.58
CA LYS A 140 5.80 14.20 14.04
C LYS A 140 6.34 14.40 15.45
N ASP A 141 6.18 13.41 16.33
CA ASP A 141 6.71 13.47 17.69
C ASP A 141 8.25 13.44 17.67
N ALA A 142 8.87 12.55 16.87
CA ALA A 142 10.32 12.49 16.71
C ALA A 142 10.90 13.79 16.11
N LEU A 143 10.27 14.33 15.08
CA LEU A 143 10.67 15.60 14.47
C LEU A 143 10.58 16.76 15.47
N ALA A 144 9.51 16.81 16.27
CA ALA A 144 9.35 17.83 17.28
C ALA A 144 10.45 17.77 18.35
N TYR A 145 10.92 16.58 18.74
CA TYR A 145 12.10 16.45 19.60
C TYR A 145 13.36 17.05 18.96
N LEU A 146 13.60 16.74 17.68
CA LEU A 146 14.75 17.30 16.97
C LEU A 146 14.66 18.83 16.82
N GLN A 147 13.45 19.34 16.58
CA GLN A 147 13.19 20.78 16.50
C GLN A 147 13.49 21.49 17.83
N VAL A 148 13.02 20.94 18.97
CA VAL A 148 13.33 21.50 20.30
C VAL A 148 14.81 21.46 20.61
N ILE A 149 15.52 20.39 20.20
CA ILE A 149 16.98 20.31 20.38
C ILE A 149 17.69 21.37 19.54
N SER A 150 17.24 21.60 18.31
CA SER A 150 17.82 22.58 17.39
C SER A 150 17.44 24.02 17.76
N ASN A 151 16.23 24.24 18.22
CA ASN A 151 15.69 25.52 18.64
C ASN A 151 14.86 25.36 19.92
N PRO A 152 15.44 25.60 21.11
CA PRO A 152 14.73 25.50 22.39
C PRO A 152 13.55 26.47 22.54
N ASP A 153 13.51 27.53 21.76
CA ASP A 153 12.45 28.56 21.81
C ASP A 153 11.25 28.20 20.91
N ASP A 154 11.29 27.04 20.22
CA ASP A 154 10.14 26.54 19.47
C ASP A 154 9.05 25.99 20.40
N THR A 155 8.16 26.88 20.82
CA THR A 155 7.06 26.57 21.74
C THR A 155 6.07 25.55 21.16
N VAL A 156 5.90 25.49 19.85
CA VAL A 156 4.99 24.53 19.18
C VAL A 156 5.56 23.12 19.28
N ALA A 157 6.83 22.96 18.93
CA ALA A 157 7.53 21.69 19.06
C ALA A 157 7.65 21.26 20.53
N ALA A 158 7.99 22.20 21.44
CA ALA A 158 8.07 21.94 22.86
C ALA A 158 6.75 21.44 23.46
N ARG A 159 5.63 22.09 23.17
CA ARG A 159 4.29 21.64 23.62
C ARG A 159 3.95 20.26 23.10
N ARG A 160 4.31 19.95 21.86
CA ARG A 160 4.05 18.64 21.28
C ARG A 160 4.75 17.53 22.03
N VAL A 161 5.99 17.70 22.45
CA VAL A 161 6.81 16.67 23.12
C VAL A 161 6.71 16.69 24.65
N LEU A 162 6.12 17.71 25.21
CA LEU A 162 6.08 17.95 26.66
C LEU A 162 5.59 16.72 27.45
N ASN A 163 4.56 16.06 26.95
CA ASN A 163 3.95 14.89 27.57
C ASN A 163 4.01 13.63 26.69
N VAL A 164 4.97 13.56 25.78
CA VAL A 164 5.27 12.40 24.90
C VAL A 164 6.74 12.00 25.10
N PRO A 165 7.04 10.86 25.73
CA PRO A 165 6.13 9.94 26.43
C PRO A 165 5.45 10.57 27.63
N LYS A 166 4.39 9.97 28.14
CA LYS A 166 3.66 10.51 29.31
C LYS A 166 4.59 10.78 30.51
N ARG A 167 4.63 12.04 30.95
CA ARG A 167 5.43 12.51 32.08
C ARG A 167 4.60 12.97 33.29
N GLY A 168 3.27 12.80 33.23
CA GLY A 168 2.36 13.21 34.30
C GLY A 168 2.10 14.75 34.34
N ILE A 169 2.43 15.44 33.28
CA ILE A 169 2.19 16.90 33.17
C ILE A 169 0.70 17.08 32.85
N GLY A 170 -0.01 17.72 33.78
CA GLY A 170 -1.43 18.02 33.61
C GLY A 170 -1.69 19.37 32.97
N ALA A 171 -2.93 19.63 32.54
CA ALA A 171 -3.33 20.86 31.85
C ALA A 171 -2.92 22.16 32.59
N LYS A 172 -3.02 22.20 33.92
CA LYS A 172 -2.56 23.36 34.72
C LYS A 172 -1.07 23.64 34.63
N ALA A 173 -0.25 22.59 34.49
CA ALA A 173 1.19 22.75 34.33
C ALA A 173 1.55 23.15 32.88
N GLU A 174 0.77 22.68 31.91
CA GLU A 174 0.91 23.11 30.51
C GLU A 174 0.60 24.60 30.34
N GLU A 175 -0.45 25.11 31.01
CA GLU A 175 -0.80 26.54 31.01
C GLU A 175 0.28 27.42 31.69
N ALA A 176 0.99 26.90 32.69
CA ALA A 176 2.03 27.64 33.39
C ALA A 176 3.36 27.71 32.60
N ILE A 177 3.55 26.84 31.59
CA ILE A 177 4.73 26.79 30.73
C ILE A 177 4.48 27.54 29.40
N ALA A 178 3.24 27.91 29.15
CA ALA A 178 2.84 28.60 27.92
C ALA A 178 3.06 30.11 28.04
#